data_6f4ad5a718a01f952e655eec906cdecc
#
_entry.id   6f4ad5a718a01f952e655eec906cdecc
#
_cell.length_a   1.000
_cell.length_b   1.000
_cell.length_c   1.000
_cell.angle_alpha   90.00
_cell.angle_beta   90.00
_cell.angle_gamma   90.00
#
_symmetry.space_group_name_H-M   'P 1'
#
loop_
_entity.id
_entity.type
_entity.pdbx_description
1 polymer ?
#
loop_
_entity_poly.entity_id
_entity_poly.type
_entity_poly.pdbx_seq_one_letter_code
_entity_poly.pdbx_strand_id
1 'polypeptide(L)'
;MNKKIFNKSGIAIDFGATKISVSQIIKGKFKKTITEPTSINKIVNNYIQQIERNIKKLNIFKSKKIGIAITGRVDQYGNWYPVNKENLGTFKIPLKKLIEKKFNTASTIINDATAAALGEANYGKGYKYKRVGYITISSGIGVGVILNNKPLLSENGLAGHLGFTTSTLAKTKCGSGRIGTFESIASGKAMSKIAKQKGHKNISAKEIFKLSLQNKKWAKEIIDLSAKSVSELCANLKAIFDIDIVILGGSIGMAQGYVELVTKNLKKEPKLFHVKVVKSSLGVKAAKMGVLL
;
A
#
# COMPACT_ATOMS: atom_id res chain seq x y z
N MET A 1 24.26 10.75 10.14
CA MET A 1 23.03 10.44 10.93
C MET A 1 22.89 8.94 11.07
N ASN A 2 22.93 8.41 12.29
CA ASN A 2 22.75 6.98 12.55
C ASN A 2 21.29 6.57 12.25
N LYS A 3 21.11 5.43 11.58
CA LYS A 3 19.79 4.87 11.26
C LYS A 3 18.99 4.64 12.53
N LYS A 4 17.78 5.21 12.65
CA LYS A 4 16.88 4.96 13.78
C LYS A 4 16.59 3.46 13.92
N ILE A 5 16.81 2.92 15.09
CA ILE A 5 16.42 1.55 15.43
C ILE A 5 14.93 1.55 15.78
N PHE A 6 14.15 0.67 15.13
CA PHE A 6 12.75 0.48 15.48
C PHE A 6 12.64 -0.17 16.87
N ASN A 7 12.20 0.61 17.86
CA ASN A 7 12.06 0.15 19.24
C ASN A 7 10.66 0.44 19.80
N LYS A 8 9.62 0.13 19.03
CA LYS A 8 8.23 0.29 19.44
C LYS A 8 7.65 -1.04 19.92
N SER A 9 6.63 -0.96 20.78
CA SER A 9 5.88 -2.12 21.28
C SER A 9 4.40 -1.89 21.11
N GLY A 10 3.67 -2.93 20.75
CA GLY A 10 2.23 -2.87 20.52
C GLY A 10 1.72 -4.03 19.67
N ILE A 11 0.46 -3.96 19.34
CA ILE A 11 -0.18 -4.83 18.35
C ILE A 11 -0.24 -4.05 17.03
N ALA A 12 0.35 -4.60 15.98
CA ALA A 12 0.31 -4.02 14.64
C ALA A 12 -0.51 -4.92 13.71
N ILE A 13 -1.48 -4.32 13.05
CA ILE A 13 -2.43 -5.00 12.16
C ILE A 13 -2.26 -4.43 10.75
N ASP A 14 -2.06 -5.32 9.79
CA ASP A 14 -2.12 -5.03 8.37
C ASP A 14 -3.40 -5.67 7.82
N PHE A 15 -4.43 -4.84 7.58
CA PHE A 15 -5.75 -5.25 7.19
C PHE A 15 -5.98 -4.95 5.70
N GLY A 16 -5.51 -5.88 4.87
CA GLY A 16 -5.67 -5.80 3.43
C GLY A 16 -7.01 -6.34 2.93
N ALA A 17 -7.30 -6.10 1.64
CA ALA A 17 -8.53 -6.57 1.00
C ALA A 17 -8.65 -8.11 0.91
N THR A 18 -7.53 -8.84 0.97
CA THR A 18 -7.49 -10.30 0.78
C THR A 18 -7.02 -11.07 2.00
N LYS A 19 -6.24 -10.42 2.87
CA LYS A 19 -5.68 -11.02 4.07
C LYS A 19 -5.56 -10.00 5.19
N ILE A 20 -5.74 -10.44 6.42
CA ILE A 20 -5.42 -9.72 7.64
C ILE A 20 -4.19 -10.36 8.29
N SER A 21 -3.25 -9.53 8.74
CA SER A 21 -2.05 -9.99 9.43
C SER A 21 -1.84 -9.21 10.71
N VAL A 22 -1.94 -9.89 11.86
CA VAL A 22 -1.84 -9.31 13.19
C VAL A 22 -0.53 -9.75 13.84
N SER A 23 0.26 -8.79 14.30
CA SER A 23 1.58 -9.05 14.90
C SER A 23 1.69 -8.45 16.28
N GLN A 24 2.26 -9.22 17.22
CA GLN A 24 2.80 -8.69 18.45
C GLN A 24 4.20 -8.17 18.21
N ILE A 25 4.45 -6.93 18.59
CA ILE A 25 5.78 -6.31 18.51
C ILE A 25 6.19 -5.88 19.90
N ILE A 26 7.38 -6.29 20.35
CA ILE A 26 7.98 -5.92 21.64
C ILE A 26 9.37 -5.37 21.39
N LYS A 27 9.61 -4.12 21.80
CA LYS A 27 10.91 -3.44 21.64
C LYS A 27 11.45 -3.61 20.20
N GLY A 28 10.58 -3.36 19.20
CA GLY A 28 10.91 -3.44 17.77
C GLY A 28 11.01 -4.85 17.18
N LYS A 29 10.91 -5.91 17.98
CA LYS A 29 11.00 -7.30 17.53
C LYS A 29 9.59 -7.87 17.30
N PHE A 30 9.35 -8.43 16.11
CA PHE A 30 8.14 -9.19 15.80
C PHE A 30 8.21 -10.54 16.53
N LYS A 31 7.36 -10.74 17.53
CA LYS A 31 7.35 -11.94 18.38
C LYS A 31 6.45 -13.02 17.81
N LYS A 32 5.20 -12.70 17.56
CA LYS A 32 4.20 -13.61 16.98
C LYS A 32 3.43 -12.88 15.89
N THR A 33 3.13 -13.57 14.81
CA THR A 33 2.31 -13.05 13.72
C THR A 33 1.30 -14.11 13.31
N ILE A 34 0.04 -13.70 13.22
CA ILE A 34 -1.06 -14.50 12.70
C ILE A 34 -1.49 -13.87 11.40
N THR A 35 -1.66 -14.67 10.36
CA THR A 35 -2.15 -14.21 9.07
C THR A 35 -3.25 -15.15 8.61
N GLU A 36 -4.40 -14.60 8.23
CA GLU A 36 -5.52 -15.33 7.68
C GLU A 36 -6.21 -14.55 6.55
N PRO A 37 -7.02 -15.20 5.70
CA PRO A 37 -7.83 -14.48 4.72
C PRO A 37 -8.74 -13.45 5.40
N THR A 38 -8.92 -12.28 4.76
CA THR A 38 -9.89 -11.30 5.22
C THR A 38 -11.30 -11.86 5.03
N SER A 39 -12.16 -11.76 6.06
CA SER A 39 -13.56 -12.18 5.98
C SER A 39 -14.27 -11.47 4.82
N ILE A 40 -14.93 -12.23 3.97
CA ILE A 40 -15.63 -11.72 2.79
C ILE A 40 -16.98 -11.10 3.17
N ASN A 41 -17.48 -11.38 4.38
CA ASN A 41 -18.73 -10.80 4.87
C ASN A 41 -18.54 -9.31 5.17
N LYS A 42 -19.21 -8.48 4.40
CA LYS A 42 -19.10 -7.01 4.34
C LYS A 42 -19.66 -6.26 5.56
N ILE A 43 -20.01 -6.96 6.63
CA ILE A 43 -20.57 -6.39 7.86
C ILE A 43 -19.40 -5.92 8.74
N VAL A 44 -19.42 -4.66 9.15
CA VAL A 44 -18.36 -4.01 9.98
C VAL A 44 -18.04 -4.82 11.24
N ASN A 45 -19.08 -5.34 11.91
CA ASN A 45 -18.91 -6.14 13.10
C ASN A 45 -18.05 -7.40 12.87
N ASN A 46 -18.14 -8.02 11.70
CA ASN A 46 -17.35 -9.20 11.36
C ASN A 46 -15.84 -8.85 11.23
N TYR A 47 -15.49 -7.66 10.73
CA TYR A 47 -14.10 -7.21 10.68
C TYR A 47 -13.55 -6.95 12.07
N ILE A 48 -14.33 -6.32 12.96
CA ILE A 48 -13.93 -6.08 14.35
C ILE A 48 -13.78 -7.40 15.10
N GLN A 49 -14.72 -8.35 14.92
CA GLN A 49 -14.64 -9.70 15.49
C GLN A 49 -13.42 -10.46 14.95
N GLN A 50 -13.09 -10.33 13.66
CA GLN A 50 -11.89 -10.94 13.09
C GLN A 50 -10.62 -10.37 13.72
N ILE A 51 -10.53 -9.06 13.90
CA ILE A 51 -9.43 -8.40 14.61
C ILE A 51 -9.33 -8.94 16.04
N GLU A 52 -10.43 -8.96 16.77
CA GLU A 52 -10.50 -9.47 18.15
C GLU A 52 -10.02 -10.92 18.25
N ARG A 53 -10.57 -11.81 17.43
CA ARG A 53 -10.19 -13.22 17.38
C ARG A 53 -8.69 -13.39 17.16
N ASN A 54 -8.11 -12.62 16.24
CA ASN A 54 -6.68 -12.69 15.95
C ASN A 54 -5.83 -12.14 17.09
N ILE A 55 -6.27 -11.08 17.76
CA ILE A 55 -5.59 -10.57 18.96
C ILE A 55 -5.63 -11.61 20.09
N LYS A 56 -6.78 -12.25 20.33
CA LYS A 56 -6.91 -13.34 21.33
C LYS A 56 -5.98 -14.51 21.02
N LYS A 57 -5.85 -14.92 19.75
CA LYS A 57 -4.91 -15.98 19.32
C LYS A 57 -3.43 -15.63 19.60
N LEU A 58 -3.10 -14.36 19.73
CA LEU A 58 -1.74 -13.95 20.13
C LEU A 58 -1.48 -14.18 21.62
N ASN A 59 -2.50 -14.46 22.44
CA ASN A 59 -2.43 -14.59 23.91
C ASN A 59 -1.86 -13.33 24.58
N ILE A 60 -2.29 -12.15 24.12
CA ILE A 60 -1.86 -10.87 24.66
C ILE A 60 -2.99 -10.31 25.52
N PHE A 61 -2.79 -10.27 26.83
CA PHE A 61 -3.82 -9.80 27.78
C PHE A 61 -3.88 -8.26 27.87
N LYS A 62 -2.77 -7.56 27.62
CA LYS A 62 -2.73 -6.08 27.59
C LYS A 62 -1.70 -5.60 26.55
N SER A 63 -2.09 -4.66 25.72
CA SER A 63 -1.18 -3.90 24.86
C SER A 63 -1.35 -2.42 25.14
N LYS A 64 -0.25 -1.67 25.12
CA LYS A 64 -0.28 -0.21 25.33
C LYS A 64 -0.74 0.56 24.09
N LYS A 65 -0.71 -0.06 22.91
CA LYS A 65 -1.05 0.56 21.63
C LYS A 65 -1.49 -0.49 20.62
N ILE A 66 -2.53 -0.16 19.84
CA ILE A 66 -2.97 -0.92 18.68
C ILE A 66 -2.82 -0.02 17.44
N GLY A 67 -2.02 -0.47 16.47
CA GLY A 67 -1.89 0.19 15.17
C GLY A 67 -2.55 -0.64 14.07
N ILE A 68 -3.40 -0.04 13.27
CA ILE A 68 -4.09 -0.69 12.15
C ILE A 68 -3.77 0.05 10.85
N ALA A 69 -3.04 -0.61 9.98
CA ALA A 69 -2.92 -0.25 8.58
C ALA A 69 -4.06 -0.93 7.82
N ILE A 70 -4.93 -0.17 7.17
CA ILE A 70 -6.13 -0.72 6.54
C ILE A 70 -6.29 -0.23 5.11
N THR A 71 -6.70 -1.13 4.22
CA THR A 71 -7.03 -0.76 2.84
C THR A 71 -8.29 0.10 2.77
N GLY A 72 -8.35 1.03 1.82
CA GLY A 72 -9.43 2.01 1.69
C GLY A 72 -9.05 3.38 2.25
N ARG A 73 -10.01 4.32 2.28
CA ARG A 73 -9.76 5.66 2.81
C ARG A 73 -9.81 5.65 4.34
N VAL A 74 -8.91 6.41 4.95
CA VAL A 74 -8.93 6.68 6.39
C VAL A 74 -8.71 8.18 6.58
N ASP A 75 -9.62 8.86 7.25
CA ASP A 75 -9.50 10.28 7.55
C ASP A 75 -8.55 10.55 8.73
N GLN A 76 -8.23 11.81 8.96
CA GLN A 76 -7.33 12.22 10.06
C GLN A 76 -7.84 11.85 11.46
N TYR A 77 -9.13 11.57 11.61
CA TYR A 77 -9.75 11.15 12.87
C TYR A 77 -9.76 9.64 13.09
N GLY A 78 -9.28 8.86 12.09
CA GLY A 78 -9.27 7.40 12.13
C GLY A 78 -10.62 6.76 11.80
N ASN A 79 -11.51 7.50 11.12
CA ASN A 79 -12.69 6.89 10.52
C ASN A 79 -12.28 6.18 9.22
N TRP A 80 -12.80 5.00 9.02
CA TRP A 80 -12.53 4.18 7.85
C TRP A 80 -13.69 4.23 6.85
N TYR A 81 -13.36 4.33 5.59
CA TYR A 81 -14.30 4.30 4.46
C TYR A 81 -13.88 3.13 3.55
N PRO A 82 -14.52 1.94 3.72
CA PRO A 82 -14.18 0.75 2.94
C PRO A 82 -14.48 0.97 1.46
N VAL A 83 -13.49 0.70 0.62
CA VAL A 83 -13.65 0.75 -0.83
C VAL A 83 -14.09 -0.63 -1.32
N ASN A 84 -15.38 -0.84 -1.43
CA ASN A 84 -15.98 -2.02 -2.05
C ASN A 84 -16.88 -1.61 -3.23
N LYS A 85 -17.27 -2.60 -4.05
CA LYS A 85 -18.09 -2.33 -5.24
C LYS A 85 -19.44 -1.67 -4.94
N GLU A 86 -19.97 -1.85 -3.74
CA GLU A 86 -21.31 -1.40 -3.37
C GLU A 86 -21.31 0.01 -2.79
N ASN A 87 -20.28 0.36 -2.03
CA ASN A 87 -20.27 1.62 -1.28
C ASN A 87 -19.24 2.65 -1.77
N LEU A 88 -18.34 2.28 -2.70
CA LEU A 88 -17.30 3.16 -3.28
C LEU A 88 -16.62 4.11 -2.26
N GLY A 89 -16.50 3.67 -0.99
CA GLY A 89 -15.90 4.45 0.08
C GLY A 89 -16.76 5.58 0.64
N THR A 90 -18.07 5.57 0.45
CA THR A 90 -18.99 6.60 0.99
C THR A 90 -19.45 6.30 2.42
N PHE A 91 -19.45 5.03 2.83
CA PHE A 91 -19.90 4.61 4.16
C PHE A 91 -18.80 4.86 5.22
N LYS A 92 -19.08 5.71 6.21
CA LYS A 92 -18.18 6.10 7.29
C LYS A 92 -18.27 5.16 8.48
N ILE A 93 -17.15 4.56 8.88
CA ILE A 93 -17.04 3.71 10.06
C ILE A 93 -16.10 4.38 11.06
N PRO A 94 -16.53 4.68 12.29
CA PRO A 94 -15.68 5.29 13.32
C PRO A 94 -14.74 4.23 13.93
N LEU A 95 -13.87 3.64 13.08
CA LEU A 95 -13.09 2.45 13.43
C LEU A 95 -12.19 2.69 14.63
N LYS A 96 -11.55 3.85 14.73
CA LYS A 96 -10.72 4.20 15.89
C LYS A 96 -11.51 4.11 17.19
N LYS A 97 -12.68 4.77 17.25
CA LYS A 97 -13.55 4.74 18.45
C LYS A 97 -13.99 3.32 18.81
N LEU A 98 -14.35 2.51 17.80
CA LEU A 98 -14.78 1.13 18.01
C LEU A 98 -13.65 0.25 18.58
N ILE A 99 -12.43 0.39 18.05
CA ILE A 99 -11.26 -0.36 18.53
C ILE A 99 -10.88 0.10 19.94
N GLU A 100 -10.81 1.40 20.20
CA GLU A 100 -10.45 1.95 21.50
C GLU A 100 -11.47 1.55 22.59
N LYS A 101 -12.77 1.60 22.27
CA LYS A 101 -13.82 1.11 23.17
C LYS A 101 -13.71 -0.40 23.43
N LYS A 102 -13.47 -1.20 22.39
CA LYS A 102 -13.44 -2.67 22.49
C LYS A 102 -12.25 -3.18 23.29
N PHE A 103 -11.08 -2.56 23.12
CA PHE A 103 -9.82 -3.06 23.71
C PHE A 103 -9.34 -2.22 24.88
N ASN A 104 -10.01 -1.13 25.22
CA ASN A 104 -9.60 -0.15 26.23
C ASN A 104 -8.12 0.25 26.05
N THR A 105 -7.74 0.58 24.82
CA THR A 105 -6.34 0.80 24.39
C THR A 105 -6.29 1.85 23.30
N ALA A 106 -5.37 2.80 23.44
CA ALA A 106 -5.13 3.82 22.41
C ALA A 106 -4.81 3.18 21.06
N SER A 107 -5.40 3.72 19.99
CA SER A 107 -5.22 3.18 18.65
C SER A 107 -4.81 4.22 17.61
N THR A 108 -4.07 3.77 16.60
CA THR A 108 -3.75 4.52 15.38
C THR A 108 -4.33 3.76 14.19
N ILE A 109 -5.19 4.40 13.42
CA ILE A 109 -5.81 3.83 12.22
C ILE A 109 -5.40 4.71 11.05
N ILE A 110 -4.72 4.16 10.06
CA ILE A 110 -4.31 4.87 8.83
C ILE A 110 -4.38 3.95 7.62
N ASN A 111 -4.41 4.55 6.43
CA ASN A 111 -4.32 3.79 5.18
C ASN A 111 -3.02 2.97 5.09
N ASP A 112 -3.08 1.79 4.50
CA ASP A 112 -1.98 0.82 4.41
C ASP A 112 -0.75 1.36 3.66
N ALA A 113 -0.94 2.07 2.55
CA ALA A 113 0.17 2.68 1.81
C ALA A 113 0.81 3.85 2.59
N THR A 114 -0.01 4.65 3.28
CA THR A 114 0.48 5.72 4.17
C THR A 114 1.25 5.14 5.35
N ALA A 115 0.76 4.05 5.94
CA ALA A 115 1.47 3.34 7.01
C ALA A 115 2.83 2.80 6.53
N ALA A 116 2.86 2.20 5.34
CA ALA A 116 4.10 1.68 4.76
C ALA A 116 5.09 2.81 4.43
N ALA A 117 4.61 3.94 3.92
CA ALA A 117 5.41 5.14 3.70
C ALA A 117 6.06 5.65 5.00
N LEU A 118 5.29 5.71 6.10
CA LEU A 118 5.81 6.07 7.42
C LEU A 118 6.89 5.09 7.91
N GLY A 119 6.66 3.79 7.72
CA GLY A 119 7.64 2.76 8.07
C GLY A 119 8.96 2.96 7.31
N GLU A 120 8.90 3.08 5.99
CA GLU A 120 10.08 3.26 5.14
C GLU A 120 10.77 4.61 5.36
N ALA A 121 10.02 5.69 5.61
CA ALA A 121 10.59 7.01 5.90
C ALA A 121 11.33 7.04 7.22
N ASN A 122 10.92 6.25 8.22
CA ASN A 122 11.57 6.25 9.53
C ASN A 122 12.64 5.17 9.70
N TYR A 123 12.48 4.00 9.08
CA TYR A 123 13.31 2.82 9.36
C TYR A 123 13.83 2.12 8.10
N GLY A 124 13.35 2.50 6.92
CA GLY A 124 13.70 1.89 5.65
C GLY A 124 14.58 2.76 4.76
N LYS A 125 14.35 2.68 3.44
CA LYS A 125 15.12 3.40 2.41
C LYS A 125 14.84 4.91 2.40
N GLY A 126 13.71 5.36 2.97
CA GLY A 126 13.33 6.77 3.08
C GLY A 126 13.98 7.54 4.23
N TYR A 127 14.70 6.86 5.14
CA TYR A 127 15.17 7.42 6.42
C TYR A 127 15.95 8.74 6.32
N LYS A 128 16.70 8.97 5.24
CA LYS A 128 17.52 10.19 5.05
C LYS A 128 16.80 11.32 4.31
N TYR A 129 15.56 11.09 3.87
CA TYR A 129 14.84 11.99 2.99
C TYR A 129 13.68 12.68 3.72
N LYS A 130 13.47 13.96 3.45
CA LYS A 130 12.37 14.73 4.04
C LYS A 130 11.03 14.50 3.32
N ARG A 131 11.09 14.20 2.02
CA ARG A 131 9.92 14.02 1.13
C ARG A 131 9.99 12.64 0.49
N VAL A 132 9.17 11.73 0.98
CA VAL A 132 9.18 10.32 0.59
C VAL A 132 7.85 9.94 -0.05
N GLY A 133 7.90 9.42 -1.27
CA GLY A 133 6.78 8.73 -1.90
C GLY A 133 6.92 7.22 -1.72
N TYR A 134 5.85 6.56 -1.36
CA TYR A 134 5.75 5.10 -1.34
C TYR A 134 4.64 4.66 -2.26
N ILE A 135 4.93 3.78 -3.19
CA ILE A 135 3.93 3.20 -4.10
C ILE A 135 3.86 1.70 -3.85
N THR A 136 2.74 1.21 -3.36
CA THR A 136 2.49 -0.23 -3.31
C THR A 136 1.77 -0.67 -4.57
N ILE A 137 2.37 -1.61 -5.31
CA ILE A 137 1.80 -2.20 -6.51
C ILE A 137 1.57 -3.68 -6.22
N SER A 138 0.29 -4.06 -6.12
CA SER A 138 -0.16 -5.41 -5.80
C SER A 138 -1.45 -5.71 -6.57
N SER A 139 -2.52 -6.18 -5.93
CA SER A 139 -3.85 -6.30 -6.58
C SER A 139 -4.41 -4.96 -7.07
N GLY A 140 -4.09 -3.87 -6.36
CA GLY A 140 -4.37 -2.47 -6.70
C GLY A 140 -3.09 -1.62 -6.65
N ILE A 141 -3.26 -0.29 -6.67
CA ILE A 141 -2.19 0.69 -6.45
C ILE A 141 -2.56 1.59 -5.28
N GLY A 142 -1.74 1.59 -4.24
CA GLY A 142 -1.80 2.54 -3.14
C GLY A 142 -0.58 3.46 -3.14
N VAL A 143 -0.77 4.71 -2.72
CA VAL A 143 0.33 5.67 -2.59
C VAL A 143 0.29 6.30 -1.20
N GLY A 144 1.45 6.37 -0.55
CA GLY A 144 1.66 7.11 0.68
C GLY A 144 2.69 8.21 0.46
N VAL A 145 2.42 9.40 0.98
CA VAL A 145 3.30 10.57 0.85
C VAL A 145 3.69 11.05 2.24
N ILE A 146 4.98 11.22 2.45
CA ILE A 146 5.54 11.79 3.68
C ILE A 146 6.23 13.11 3.33
N LEU A 147 5.82 14.19 3.96
CA LEU A 147 6.38 15.53 3.79
C LEU A 147 6.90 16.01 5.15
N ASN A 148 8.20 16.33 5.22
CA ASN A 148 8.85 16.76 6.46
C ASN A 148 8.58 15.81 7.65
N ASN A 149 8.72 14.51 7.41
CA ASN A 149 8.48 13.42 8.37
C ASN A 149 7.01 13.26 8.84
N LYS A 150 6.06 13.95 8.23
CA LYS A 150 4.63 13.82 8.52
C LYS A 150 3.90 13.19 7.34
N PRO A 151 2.94 12.29 7.58
CA PRO A 151 2.13 11.74 6.51
C PRO A 151 1.17 12.79 5.95
N LEU A 152 0.94 12.75 4.64
CA LEU A 152 -0.11 13.53 4.00
C LEU A 152 -1.47 12.93 4.40
N LEU A 153 -2.19 13.62 5.24
CA LEU A 153 -3.54 13.25 5.70
C LEU A 153 -4.54 14.34 5.29
N SER A 154 -5.82 13.98 5.23
CA SER A 154 -6.90 14.93 4.93
C SER A 154 -8.17 14.56 5.70
N GLU A 155 -9.08 15.52 5.83
CA GLU A 155 -10.36 15.34 6.52
C GLU A 155 -11.21 14.23 5.91
N ASN A 156 -11.14 14.06 4.58
CA ASN A 156 -11.90 13.05 3.86
C ASN A 156 -11.09 11.76 3.59
N GLY A 157 -9.82 11.70 4.04
CA GLY A 157 -8.94 10.57 3.85
C GLY A 157 -8.61 10.25 2.39
N LEU A 158 -8.82 11.18 1.44
CA LEU A 158 -8.58 10.94 0.01
C LEU A 158 -7.19 11.43 -0.45
N ALA A 159 -6.54 12.34 0.32
CA ALA A 159 -5.20 12.79 -0.02
C ALA A 159 -4.22 11.62 -0.12
N GLY A 160 -3.39 11.63 -1.14
CA GLY A 160 -2.42 10.55 -1.40
C GLY A 160 -2.95 9.36 -2.21
N HIS A 161 -4.26 9.27 -2.51
CA HIS A 161 -4.81 8.18 -3.34
C HIS A 161 -4.50 8.36 -4.84
N LEU A 162 -3.23 8.61 -5.16
CA LEU A 162 -2.78 8.93 -6.53
C LEU A 162 -2.90 7.76 -7.51
N GLY A 163 -3.06 6.53 -7.04
CA GLY A 163 -3.41 5.40 -7.90
C GLY A 163 -4.72 5.59 -8.68
N PHE A 164 -5.60 6.48 -8.19
CA PHE A 164 -6.87 6.84 -8.86
C PHE A 164 -6.78 8.08 -9.74
N THR A 165 -5.61 8.73 -9.85
CA THR A 165 -5.41 9.83 -10.79
C THR A 165 -5.18 9.30 -12.20
N THR A 166 -5.30 10.18 -13.19
CA THR A 166 -5.25 9.82 -14.60
C THR A 166 -3.84 9.49 -15.06
N SER A 167 -3.67 8.39 -15.79
CA SER A 167 -2.48 8.04 -16.57
C SER A 167 -2.78 8.23 -18.04
N THR A 168 -1.83 8.80 -18.78
CA THR A 168 -1.95 9.01 -20.23
C THR A 168 -2.09 7.70 -21.02
N LEU A 169 -1.66 6.60 -20.42
CA LEU A 169 -1.64 5.26 -21.02
C LEU A 169 -2.92 4.45 -20.76
N ALA A 170 -3.77 4.90 -19.83
CA ALA A 170 -4.90 4.13 -19.34
C ALA A 170 -6.21 4.57 -19.98
N LYS A 171 -7.05 3.59 -20.38
CA LYS A 171 -8.36 3.85 -21.01
C LYS A 171 -9.50 3.09 -20.31
N THR A 172 -9.21 2.25 -19.33
CA THR A 172 -10.22 1.36 -18.72
C THR A 172 -10.62 1.83 -17.33
N LYS A 173 -11.76 1.33 -16.85
CA LYS A 173 -12.30 1.60 -15.52
C LYS A 173 -11.55 0.80 -14.45
N CYS A 174 -11.19 1.45 -13.34
CA CYS A 174 -10.60 0.79 -12.16
C CYS A 174 -11.66 0.43 -11.10
N GLY A 175 -11.20 -0.11 -9.96
CA GLY A 175 -12.06 -0.48 -8.83
C GLY A 175 -12.82 0.68 -8.18
N SER A 176 -12.31 1.91 -8.28
CA SER A 176 -12.97 3.13 -7.77
C SER A 176 -14.11 3.65 -8.65
N GLY A 177 -14.29 3.08 -9.84
CA GLY A 177 -15.25 3.57 -10.83
C GLY A 177 -14.68 4.61 -11.80
N ARG A 178 -13.52 5.22 -11.54
CA ARG A 178 -12.85 6.15 -12.47
C ARG A 178 -12.27 5.42 -13.68
N ILE A 179 -12.28 6.11 -14.82
CA ILE A 179 -11.69 5.65 -16.06
C ILE A 179 -10.30 6.27 -16.23
N GLY A 180 -9.38 5.56 -16.85
CA GLY A 180 -8.07 6.10 -17.22
C GLY A 180 -7.10 6.29 -16.05
N THR A 181 -7.17 5.48 -15.01
CA THR A 181 -6.34 5.64 -13.79
C THR A 181 -5.08 4.78 -13.82
N PHE A 182 -4.06 5.17 -13.04
CA PHE A 182 -2.85 4.36 -12.84
C PHE A 182 -3.21 2.94 -12.38
N GLU A 183 -4.17 2.78 -11.47
CA GLU A 183 -4.61 1.47 -11.01
C GLU A 183 -5.20 0.63 -12.14
N SER A 184 -5.92 1.26 -13.08
CA SER A 184 -6.60 0.55 -14.18
C SER A 184 -5.66 -0.03 -15.23
N ILE A 185 -4.37 0.32 -15.18
CA ILE A 185 -3.36 -0.16 -16.15
C ILE A 185 -2.17 -0.84 -15.49
N ALA A 186 -1.72 -0.40 -14.31
CA ALA A 186 -0.49 -0.88 -13.71
C ALA A 186 -0.68 -1.85 -12.53
N SER A 187 -1.91 -2.02 -12.02
CA SER A 187 -2.18 -2.98 -10.93
C SER A 187 -2.17 -4.44 -11.40
N GLY A 188 -2.01 -5.37 -10.46
CA GLY A 188 -2.06 -6.81 -10.77
C GLY A 188 -3.38 -7.27 -11.36
N LYS A 189 -4.51 -6.67 -10.92
CA LYS A 189 -5.83 -6.92 -11.55
C LYS A 189 -5.87 -6.39 -12.99
N ALA A 190 -5.27 -5.23 -13.24
CA ALA A 190 -5.18 -4.67 -14.58
C ALA A 190 -4.31 -5.54 -15.49
N MET A 191 -3.15 -5.99 -15.02
CA MET A 191 -2.27 -6.91 -15.77
C MET A 191 -3.02 -8.20 -16.17
N SER A 192 -3.74 -8.83 -15.23
CA SER A 192 -4.54 -10.04 -15.52
C SER A 192 -5.65 -9.77 -16.52
N LYS A 193 -6.30 -8.59 -16.45
CA LYS A 193 -7.33 -8.17 -17.40
C LYS A 193 -6.75 -7.97 -18.81
N ILE A 194 -5.59 -7.33 -18.92
CA ILE A 194 -4.89 -7.12 -20.19
C ILE A 194 -4.45 -8.46 -20.78
N ALA A 195 -3.92 -9.39 -19.96
CA ALA A 195 -3.58 -10.74 -20.39
C ALA A 195 -4.81 -11.47 -20.98
N LYS A 196 -5.96 -11.38 -20.28
CA LYS A 196 -7.22 -11.95 -20.77
C LYS A 196 -7.64 -11.37 -22.13
N GLN A 197 -7.51 -10.06 -22.34
CA GLN A 197 -7.81 -9.38 -23.62
C GLN A 197 -6.86 -9.84 -24.75
N LYS A 198 -5.63 -10.22 -24.42
CA LYS A 198 -4.65 -10.80 -25.37
C LYS A 198 -4.83 -12.32 -25.57
N GLY A 199 -5.93 -12.92 -25.10
CA GLY A 199 -6.21 -14.35 -25.25
C GLY A 199 -5.68 -15.26 -24.14
N HIS A 200 -5.00 -14.70 -23.10
CA HIS A 200 -4.41 -15.45 -21.99
C HIS A 200 -5.34 -15.39 -20.77
N LYS A 201 -6.27 -16.35 -20.68
CA LYS A 201 -7.29 -16.40 -19.60
C LYS A 201 -6.69 -16.95 -18.28
N ASN A 202 -7.25 -16.50 -17.14
CA ASN A 202 -6.96 -16.99 -15.78
C ASN A 202 -5.48 -16.91 -15.35
N ILE A 203 -4.73 -15.94 -15.88
CA ILE A 203 -3.32 -15.73 -15.53
C ILE A 203 -3.20 -14.59 -14.51
N SER A 204 -2.53 -14.88 -13.40
CA SER A 204 -2.21 -13.92 -12.35
C SER A 204 -1.00 -13.04 -12.71
N ALA A 205 -0.87 -11.87 -12.09
CA ALA A 205 0.33 -11.03 -12.26
C ALA A 205 1.62 -11.80 -11.93
N LYS A 206 1.62 -12.68 -10.92
CA LYS A 206 2.77 -13.51 -10.57
C LYS A 206 3.19 -14.44 -11.72
N GLU A 207 2.21 -15.04 -12.40
CA GLU A 207 2.46 -15.90 -13.56
C GLU A 207 2.94 -15.09 -14.77
N ILE A 208 2.41 -13.87 -14.98
CA ILE A 208 2.88 -12.96 -16.03
C ILE A 208 4.38 -12.67 -15.82
N PHE A 209 4.81 -12.36 -14.59
CA PHE A 209 6.25 -12.20 -14.30
C PHE A 209 7.06 -13.47 -14.58
N LYS A 210 6.57 -14.65 -14.16
CA LYS A 210 7.24 -15.93 -14.46
C LYS A 210 7.40 -16.15 -15.96
N LEU A 211 6.33 -15.90 -16.73
CA LEU A 211 6.34 -16.08 -18.19
C LEU A 211 7.22 -15.03 -18.90
N SER A 212 7.35 -13.83 -18.36
CA SER A 212 8.26 -12.82 -18.89
C SER A 212 9.74 -13.24 -18.76
N LEU A 213 10.10 -13.90 -17.66
CA LEU A 213 11.44 -14.48 -17.48
C LEU A 213 11.70 -15.62 -18.46
N GLN A 214 10.66 -16.30 -18.94
CA GLN A 214 10.71 -17.31 -20.02
C GLN A 214 10.66 -16.70 -21.42
N ASN A 215 10.90 -15.40 -21.55
CA ASN A 215 10.91 -14.65 -22.80
C ASN A 215 9.59 -14.59 -23.57
N LYS A 216 8.44 -14.86 -22.93
CA LYS A 216 7.12 -14.68 -23.57
C LYS A 216 6.88 -13.17 -23.84
N LYS A 217 6.88 -12.78 -25.11
CA LYS A 217 6.80 -11.38 -25.57
C LYS A 217 5.61 -10.63 -24.99
N TRP A 218 4.41 -11.21 -25.07
CA TRP A 218 3.20 -10.59 -24.53
C TRP A 218 3.26 -10.30 -23.03
N ALA A 219 3.94 -11.18 -22.24
CA ALA A 219 4.09 -11.00 -20.81
C ALA A 219 5.06 -9.85 -20.50
N LYS A 220 6.17 -9.74 -21.27
CA LYS A 220 7.09 -8.60 -21.17
C LYS A 220 6.40 -7.28 -21.50
N GLU A 221 5.58 -7.23 -22.56
CA GLU A 221 4.80 -6.06 -22.94
C GLU A 221 3.86 -5.57 -21.83
N ILE A 222 3.19 -6.49 -21.13
CA ILE A 222 2.29 -6.13 -20.01
C ILE A 222 3.08 -5.53 -18.84
N ILE A 223 4.23 -6.12 -18.51
CA ILE A 223 5.08 -5.62 -17.42
C ILE A 223 5.68 -4.26 -17.79
N ASP A 224 6.15 -4.09 -19.01
CA ASP A 224 6.72 -2.82 -19.49
C ASP A 224 5.66 -1.70 -19.51
N LEU A 225 4.44 -2.00 -19.95
CA LEU A 225 3.32 -1.07 -19.92
C LEU A 225 2.99 -0.62 -18.49
N SER A 226 2.97 -1.55 -17.53
CA SER A 226 2.78 -1.23 -16.12
C SER A 226 3.94 -0.38 -15.59
N ALA A 227 5.18 -0.75 -15.87
CA ALA A 227 6.36 -0.01 -15.43
C ALA A 227 6.41 1.41 -16.02
N LYS A 228 6.01 1.58 -17.28
CA LYS A 228 5.88 2.89 -17.93
C LYS A 228 4.83 3.76 -17.25
N SER A 229 3.67 3.20 -16.92
CA SER A 229 2.63 3.93 -16.17
C SER A 229 3.11 4.31 -14.75
N VAL A 230 3.83 3.42 -14.06
CA VAL A 230 4.39 3.74 -12.73
C VAL A 230 5.50 4.79 -12.81
N SER A 231 6.27 4.85 -13.90
CA SER A 231 7.27 5.92 -14.10
C SER A 231 6.58 7.29 -14.29
N GLU A 232 5.46 7.36 -15.02
CA GLU A 232 4.62 8.55 -15.10
C GLU A 232 4.12 8.98 -13.71
N LEU A 233 3.66 8.04 -12.87
CA LEU A 233 3.26 8.34 -11.50
C LEU A 233 4.42 8.86 -10.65
N CYS A 234 5.64 8.35 -10.84
CA CYS A 234 6.83 8.85 -10.15
C CYS A 234 7.16 10.30 -10.57
N ALA A 235 7.06 10.62 -11.86
CA ALA A 235 7.23 11.98 -12.37
C ALA A 235 6.15 12.94 -11.81
N ASN A 236 4.89 12.49 -11.73
CA ASN A 236 3.81 13.26 -11.13
C ASN A 236 4.03 13.50 -9.62
N LEU A 237 4.50 12.50 -8.88
CA LEU A 237 4.89 12.67 -7.47
C LEU A 237 6.00 13.71 -7.31
N LYS A 238 7.00 13.71 -8.22
CA LYS A 238 8.06 14.72 -8.23
C LYS A 238 7.48 16.10 -8.52
N ALA A 239 6.62 16.26 -9.52
CA ALA A 239 6.03 17.53 -9.90
C ALA A 239 5.09 18.12 -8.80
N ILE A 240 4.27 17.29 -8.15
CA ILE A 240 3.24 17.75 -7.21
C ILE A 240 3.83 18.02 -5.81
N PHE A 241 4.76 17.18 -5.34
CA PHE A 241 5.25 17.20 -3.95
C PHE A 241 6.76 17.40 -3.86
N ASP A 242 7.45 17.56 -4.98
CA ASP A 242 8.93 17.63 -5.06
C ASP A 242 9.61 16.46 -4.31
N ILE A 243 9.11 15.24 -4.47
CA ILE A 243 9.58 14.05 -3.76
C ILE A 243 11.09 13.82 -4.00
N ASP A 244 11.83 13.48 -2.93
CA ASP A 244 13.27 13.20 -2.97
C ASP A 244 13.57 11.74 -3.37
N ILE A 245 12.67 10.82 -2.96
CA ILE A 245 12.78 9.38 -3.21
C ILE A 245 11.41 8.74 -3.34
N VAL A 246 11.24 7.85 -4.31
CA VAL A 246 10.08 6.96 -4.43
C VAL A 246 10.50 5.54 -4.08
N ILE A 247 9.73 4.90 -3.20
CA ILE A 247 9.96 3.53 -2.73
C ILE A 247 8.85 2.64 -3.27
N LEU A 248 9.20 1.64 -4.06
CA LEU A 248 8.25 0.67 -4.60
C LEU A 248 8.09 -0.53 -3.66
N GLY A 249 6.86 -0.78 -3.25
CA GLY A 249 6.45 -1.93 -2.46
C GLY A 249 5.33 -2.73 -3.12
N GLY A 250 4.76 -3.68 -2.38
CA GLY A 250 3.79 -4.62 -2.93
C GLY A 250 4.45 -5.74 -3.74
N SER A 251 3.66 -6.75 -4.10
CA SER A 251 4.20 -7.94 -4.77
C SER A 251 4.79 -7.66 -6.15
N ILE A 252 4.21 -6.71 -6.89
CA ILE A 252 4.67 -6.29 -8.21
C ILE A 252 5.83 -5.30 -8.06
N GLY A 253 5.68 -4.25 -7.24
CA GLY A 253 6.73 -3.25 -7.04
C GLY A 253 8.04 -3.83 -6.52
N MET A 254 7.97 -4.98 -5.82
CA MET A 254 9.13 -5.70 -5.31
C MET A 254 9.60 -6.84 -6.23
N ALA A 255 8.94 -7.09 -7.36
CA ALA A 255 9.34 -8.13 -8.29
C ALA A 255 10.73 -7.83 -8.89
N GLN A 256 11.44 -8.91 -9.26
CA GLN A 256 12.77 -8.79 -9.86
C GLN A 256 12.72 -8.00 -11.16
N GLY A 257 13.61 -7.03 -11.32
CA GLY A 257 13.74 -6.21 -12.53
C GLY A 257 12.70 -5.10 -12.67
N TYR A 258 11.67 -5.02 -11.79
CA TYR A 258 10.59 -4.04 -11.96
C TYR A 258 11.04 -2.60 -11.65
N VAL A 259 11.83 -2.39 -10.59
CA VAL A 259 12.40 -1.06 -10.24
C VAL A 259 13.29 -0.56 -11.36
N GLU A 260 14.08 -1.43 -11.97
CA GLU A 260 14.97 -1.13 -13.08
C GLU A 260 14.17 -0.68 -14.32
N LEU A 261 13.06 -1.36 -14.62
CA LEU A 261 12.15 -0.98 -15.72
C LEU A 261 11.48 0.37 -15.47
N VAL A 262 10.98 0.62 -14.26
CA VAL A 262 10.42 1.92 -13.87
C VAL A 262 11.47 3.02 -14.00
N THR A 263 12.67 2.79 -13.48
CA THR A 263 13.78 3.76 -13.55
C THR A 263 14.20 4.04 -15.00
N LYS A 264 14.28 3.01 -15.84
CA LYS A 264 14.58 3.14 -17.27
C LYS A 264 13.55 4.00 -17.99
N ASN A 265 12.27 3.81 -17.69
CA ASN A 265 11.21 4.60 -18.31
C ASN A 265 11.18 6.04 -17.77
N LEU A 266 11.41 6.24 -16.47
CA LEU A 266 11.50 7.57 -15.87
C LEU A 266 12.65 8.43 -16.47
N LYS A 267 13.74 7.81 -16.89
CA LYS A 267 14.85 8.51 -17.57
C LYS A 267 14.46 9.07 -18.94
N LYS A 268 13.31 8.70 -19.51
CA LYS A 268 12.78 9.26 -20.76
C LYS A 268 12.00 10.57 -20.53
N GLU A 269 11.59 10.83 -19.28
CA GLU A 269 11.02 12.11 -18.90
C GLU A 269 12.09 13.21 -18.88
N PRO A 270 11.71 14.50 -19.00
CA PRO A 270 12.65 15.60 -18.80
C PRO A 270 13.33 15.51 -17.42
N LYS A 271 14.61 15.85 -17.37
CA LYS A 271 15.49 15.70 -16.19
C LYS A 271 14.90 16.32 -14.90
N LEU A 272 14.09 17.38 -15.03
CA LEU A 272 13.40 18.05 -13.93
C LEU A 272 12.48 17.09 -13.14
N PHE A 273 11.88 16.11 -13.80
CA PHE A 273 10.96 15.16 -13.20
C PHE A 273 11.63 13.87 -12.71
N HIS A 274 12.97 13.77 -12.86
CA HIS A 274 13.67 12.59 -12.37
C HIS A 274 13.67 12.55 -10.85
N VAL A 275 13.37 11.39 -10.29
CA VAL A 275 13.44 11.10 -8.87
C VAL A 275 14.12 9.75 -8.65
N LYS A 276 14.78 9.59 -7.52
CA LYS A 276 15.37 8.30 -7.15
C LYS A 276 14.27 7.29 -6.87
N VAL A 277 14.27 6.16 -7.59
CA VAL A 277 13.33 5.05 -7.38
C VAL A 277 14.08 3.86 -6.80
N VAL A 278 13.57 3.28 -5.73
CA VAL A 278 14.20 2.13 -5.05
C VAL A 278 13.16 1.11 -4.61
N LYS A 279 13.59 -0.13 -4.41
CA LYS A 279 12.80 -1.21 -3.82
C LYS A 279 12.66 -1.02 -2.30
N SER A 280 11.48 -1.29 -1.76
CA SER A 280 11.21 -1.32 -0.32
C SER A 280 12.20 -2.22 0.41
N SER A 281 12.72 -1.76 1.55
CA SER A 281 13.63 -2.54 2.39
C SER A 281 12.92 -3.24 3.54
N LEU A 282 11.75 -2.76 3.94
CA LEU A 282 10.97 -3.33 5.03
C LEU A 282 9.92 -4.34 4.53
N GLY A 283 9.56 -4.30 3.26
CA GLY A 283 8.61 -5.20 2.64
C GLY A 283 7.29 -5.26 3.41
N VAL A 284 6.83 -6.46 3.72
CA VAL A 284 5.58 -6.71 4.46
C VAL A 284 5.56 -6.17 5.90
N LYS A 285 6.69 -5.74 6.44
CA LYS A 285 6.79 -5.14 7.78
C LYS A 285 6.55 -3.62 7.76
N ALA A 286 6.66 -2.98 6.59
CA ALA A 286 6.63 -1.52 6.47
C ALA A 286 5.39 -0.90 7.11
N ALA A 287 4.19 -1.35 6.71
CA ALA A 287 2.93 -0.84 7.23
C ALA A 287 2.78 -1.08 8.74
N LYS A 288 3.15 -2.27 9.23
CA LYS A 288 3.09 -2.61 10.66
C LYS A 288 4.04 -1.78 11.52
N MET A 289 5.21 -1.44 11.00
CA MET A 289 6.15 -0.56 11.70
C MET A 289 5.66 0.89 11.69
N GLY A 290 5.07 1.33 10.58
CA GLY A 290 4.54 2.70 10.44
C GLY A 290 3.36 3.01 11.35
N VAL A 291 2.43 2.07 11.56
CA VAL A 291 1.25 2.31 12.44
C VAL A 291 1.58 2.32 13.93
N LEU A 292 2.78 1.94 14.34
CA LEU A 292 3.22 2.01 15.74
C LEU A 292 4.07 3.27 16.04
N LEU A 293 4.27 4.14 15.06
CA LEU A 293 4.86 5.45 15.26
C LEU A 293 3.86 6.41 15.91
#